data_feda9576dda289b4e95afacbf09b0e27
#
_entry.id   feda9576dda289b4e95afacbf09b0e27
#
_cell.length_a   1.000
_cell.length_b   1.000
_cell.length_c   1.000
_cell.angle_alpha   90.00
_cell.angle_beta   90.00
_cell.angle_gamma   90.00
#
_symmetry.space_group_name_H-M   'P 1'
#
loop_
_entity.id
_entity.type
_entity.pdbx_description
1 polymer ?
#
loop_
_entity_poly.entity_id
_entity_poly.type
_entity_poly.pdbx_seq_one_letter_code
_entity_poly.pdbx_strand_id
1 'polypeptide(L)'
;HIDGGLKNLPSEKQVVYSRFINPTKYVIRKHSEIRMKTFNKLNDKEDILIIGDSHSEDLVNAVFEANLNSKYEFSSYYISVNCGVLFVKNKIDREDSRIGCKKMSFYNEDLKKLINSADQVWIISSWRKQDLYYMEESLLNISNLNQNFKIFGTKSFGSISKSWYKRTNQDKWSTLVIKDSDIILFKELE
;
A
#
# COMPACT_ATOMS: atom_id res chain seq x y z
N HIS A 1 -6.97 -23.54 20.62
CA HIS A 1 -6.13 -24.55 19.97
C HIS A 1 -6.15 -24.34 18.45
N ILE A 2 -5.29 -23.42 17.95
CA ILE A 2 -5.20 -23.06 16.52
C ILE A 2 -4.20 -23.99 15.81
N ASP A 3 -3.29 -24.65 16.55
CA ASP A 3 -2.17 -25.39 15.96
C ASP A 3 -2.52 -26.79 15.41
N GLY A 4 -3.61 -27.41 15.86
CA GLY A 4 -3.97 -28.78 15.44
C GLY A 4 -4.42 -28.94 13.99
N GLY A 5 -4.79 -27.85 13.33
CA GLY A 5 -5.27 -27.89 11.95
C GLY A 5 -4.21 -27.59 10.87
N LEU A 6 -3.08 -27.00 11.26
CA LEU A 6 -2.02 -26.61 10.32
C LEU A 6 -1.22 -27.80 9.82
N LYS A 7 -0.91 -28.75 10.68
CA LYS A 7 -0.08 -29.92 10.34
C LYS A 7 -0.70 -30.84 9.28
N ASN A 8 -2.02 -30.74 9.09
CA ASN A 8 -2.76 -31.57 8.13
C ASN A 8 -3.00 -30.86 6.78
N LEU A 9 -2.47 -29.63 6.60
CA LEU A 9 -2.56 -28.93 5.33
C LEU A 9 -1.36 -29.25 4.45
N PRO A 10 -1.49 -29.23 3.11
CA PRO A 10 -0.36 -29.23 2.19
C PRO A 10 0.65 -28.13 2.56
N SER A 11 1.94 -28.37 2.32
CA SER A 11 3.03 -27.49 2.76
C SER A 11 2.87 -26.05 2.28
N GLU A 12 2.47 -25.83 1.03
CA GLU A 12 2.19 -24.53 0.47
C GLU A 12 1.06 -23.79 1.21
N LYS A 13 0.02 -24.52 1.62
CA LYS A 13 -1.07 -23.97 2.44
C LYS A 13 -0.65 -23.66 3.87
N GLN A 14 0.25 -24.45 4.44
CA GLN A 14 0.81 -24.17 5.78
C GLN A 14 1.55 -22.84 5.81
N VAL A 15 2.36 -22.56 4.80
CA VAL A 15 3.10 -21.29 4.68
C VAL A 15 2.14 -20.11 4.64
N VAL A 16 1.13 -20.15 3.77
CA VAL A 16 0.15 -19.05 3.65
C VAL A 16 -0.69 -18.93 4.93
N TYR A 17 -1.13 -20.04 5.51
CA TYR A 17 -1.94 -20.03 6.74
C TYR A 17 -1.19 -19.51 7.95
N SER A 18 0.12 -19.79 8.07
CA SER A 18 0.95 -19.25 9.14
C SER A 18 0.98 -17.73 9.17
N ARG A 19 0.83 -17.08 8.01
CA ARG A 19 0.73 -15.62 7.87
C ARG A 19 -0.56 -15.06 8.48
N PHE A 20 -1.64 -15.85 8.49
CA PHE A 20 -2.92 -15.46 9.11
C PHE A 20 -2.95 -15.64 10.64
N ILE A 21 -1.99 -16.35 11.24
CA ILE A 21 -1.90 -16.48 12.70
C ILE A 21 -1.58 -15.13 13.35
N ASN A 22 -0.68 -14.37 12.73
CA ASN A 22 -0.38 -13.02 13.16
C ASN A 22 -0.34 -12.06 11.94
N PRO A 23 -1.50 -11.73 11.37
CA PRO A 23 -1.58 -10.98 10.13
C PRO A 23 -0.98 -9.58 10.27
N THR A 24 -1.15 -8.92 11.40
CA THR A 24 -0.60 -7.59 11.67
C THR A 24 0.93 -7.61 11.61
N LYS A 25 1.58 -8.57 12.27
CA LYS A 25 3.03 -8.70 12.26
C LYS A 25 3.55 -9.00 10.84
N TYR A 26 2.85 -9.85 10.10
CA TYR A 26 3.20 -10.18 8.72
C TYR A 26 3.13 -8.93 7.83
N VAL A 27 2.01 -8.19 7.89
CA VAL A 27 1.77 -7.02 7.05
C VAL A 27 2.77 -5.90 7.32
N ILE A 28 3.01 -5.56 8.59
CA ILE A 28 3.85 -4.44 8.99
C ILE A 28 5.35 -4.70 8.75
N ARG A 29 5.80 -5.95 8.84
CA ARG A 29 7.24 -6.28 8.90
C ARG A 29 8.03 -5.71 7.73
N LYS A 30 7.66 -6.06 6.50
CA LYS A 30 8.42 -5.64 5.31
C LYS A 30 8.34 -4.13 5.08
N HIS A 31 7.18 -3.55 5.31
CA HIS A 31 7.01 -2.11 5.24
C HIS A 31 7.92 -1.38 6.25
N SER A 32 8.04 -1.87 7.48
CA SER A 32 8.92 -1.28 8.49
C SER A 32 10.41 -1.41 8.15
N GLU A 33 10.82 -2.50 7.51
CA GLU A 33 12.22 -2.74 7.08
C GLU A 33 12.68 -1.72 6.01
N ILE A 34 11.78 -1.21 5.18
CA ILE A 34 12.09 -0.27 4.10
C ILE A 34 11.54 1.14 4.35
N ARG A 35 10.96 1.39 5.53
CA ARG A 35 10.34 2.66 5.85
C ARG A 35 11.38 3.78 5.91
N MET A 36 11.16 4.84 5.13
CA MET A 36 12.02 6.02 5.00
C MET A 36 13.49 5.67 4.67
N LYS A 37 13.72 4.50 4.06
CA LYS A 37 15.05 4.10 3.63
C LYS A 37 15.49 4.98 2.45
N THR A 38 16.68 5.54 2.53
CA THR A 38 17.29 6.24 1.39
C THR A 38 17.74 5.24 0.34
N PHE A 39 17.60 5.60 -0.92
CA PHE A 39 18.01 4.76 -2.04
C PHE A 39 19.52 4.69 -2.19
N ASN A 40 20.04 3.52 -2.55
CA ASN A 40 21.45 3.32 -2.85
C ASN A 40 21.74 3.65 -4.32
N LYS A 41 22.18 4.86 -4.58
CA LYS A 41 22.49 5.34 -5.95
C LYS A 41 23.69 4.66 -6.61
N LEU A 42 24.33 3.71 -5.94
CA LEU A 42 25.47 2.93 -6.49
C LEU A 42 25.04 1.61 -7.12
N ASN A 43 23.77 1.24 -7.04
CA ASN A 43 23.23 0.05 -7.73
C ASN A 43 22.48 0.46 -9.00
N ASP A 44 22.30 -0.49 -9.92
CA ASP A 44 21.61 -0.28 -11.20
C ASP A 44 20.08 -0.49 -11.10
N LYS A 45 19.52 -0.53 -9.87
CA LYS A 45 18.09 -0.74 -9.67
C LYS A 45 17.33 0.57 -9.81
N GLU A 46 16.16 0.48 -10.40
CA GLU A 46 15.20 1.58 -10.40
C GLU A 46 14.61 1.77 -9.00
N ASP A 47 14.63 3.00 -8.51
CA ASP A 47 14.23 3.39 -7.16
C ASP A 47 12.73 3.68 -7.10
N ILE A 48 11.99 2.91 -6.31
CA ILE A 48 10.53 3.05 -6.18
C ILE A 48 10.15 3.44 -4.75
N LEU A 49 9.51 4.59 -4.60
CA LEU A 49 8.92 5.02 -3.33
C LEU A 49 7.43 4.65 -3.27
N ILE A 50 7.05 3.85 -2.28
CA ILE A 50 5.65 3.48 -2.02
C ILE A 50 5.11 4.35 -0.88
N ILE A 51 4.11 5.19 -1.17
CA ILE A 51 3.45 6.06 -0.20
C ILE A 51 2.03 5.58 0.04
N GLY A 52 1.62 5.44 1.30
CA GLY A 52 0.24 5.09 1.59
C GLY A 52 -0.07 4.81 3.06
N ASP A 53 -1.29 4.37 3.28
CA ASP A 53 -1.79 3.87 4.56
C ASP A 53 -1.55 2.35 4.68
N SER A 54 -2.38 1.63 5.43
CA SER A 54 -2.29 0.17 5.56
C SER A 54 -2.34 -0.58 4.22
N HIS A 55 -2.90 0.01 3.15
CA HIS A 55 -2.87 -0.57 1.82
C HIS A 55 -1.46 -0.56 1.22
N SER A 56 -0.61 0.41 1.58
CA SER A 56 0.80 0.41 1.16
C SER A 56 1.60 -0.72 1.81
N GLU A 57 1.26 -1.11 3.04
CA GLU A 57 1.88 -2.25 3.72
C GLU A 57 1.58 -3.55 2.97
N ASP A 58 0.36 -3.71 2.49
CA ASP A 58 -0.03 -4.87 1.67
C ASP A 58 0.66 -4.86 0.30
N LEU A 59 0.77 -3.69 -0.36
CA LEU A 59 1.49 -3.57 -1.63
C LEU A 59 2.97 -3.91 -1.45
N VAL A 60 3.62 -3.43 -0.39
CA VAL A 60 5.00 -3.79 -0.06
C VAL A 60 5.14 -5.31 0.07
N ASN A 61 4.24 -5.99 0.80
CA ASN A 61 4.31 -7.44 0.88
C ASN A 61 4.14 -8.10 -0.50
N ALA A 62 3.21 -7.62 -1.32
CA ALA A 62 2.97 -8.18 -2.65
C ALA A 62 4.21 -8.06 -3.56
N VAL A 63 4.89 -6.92 -3.57
CA VAL A 63 6.10 -6.72 -4.39
C VAL A 63 7.28 -7.61 -3.91
N PHE A 64 7.42 -7.82 -2.61
CA PHE A 64 8.44 -8.73 -2.07
C PHE A 64 8.09 -10.20 -2.32
N GLU A 65 6.84 -10.60 -2.20
CA GLU A 65 6.38 -11.96 -2.53
C GLU A 65 6.55 -12.27 -4.02
N ALA A 66 6.37 -11.26 -4.89
CA ALA A 66 6.63 -11.36 -6.32
C ALA A 66 8.12 -11.26 -6.68
N ASN A 67 9.04 -11.19 -5.69
CA ASN A 67 10.48 -11.03 -5.88
C ASN A 67 10.87 -9.79 -6.72
N LEU A 68 10.06 -8.75 -6.74
CA LEU A 68 10.36 -7.52 -7.50
C LEU A 68 11.53 -6.73 -6.91
N ASN A 69 11.87 -6.95 -5.64
CA ASN A 69 13.05 -6.38 -4.99
C ASN A 69 14.39 -6.89 -5.58
N SER A 70 14.36 -7.91 -6.42
CA SER A 70 15.54 -8.32 -7.22
C SER A 70 15.88 -7.29 -8.30
N LYS A 71 14.84 -6.65 -8.89
CA LYS A 71 14.96 -5.69 -9.99
C LYS A 71 14.88 -4.23 -9.53
N TYR A 72 14.10 -3.95 -8.49
CA TYR A 72 13.83 -2.61 -8.00
C TYR A 72 14.35 -2.41 -6.58
N GLU A 73 14.74 -1.19 -6.24
CA GLU A 73 14.97 -0.79 -4.86
C GLU A 73 13.72 -0.09 -4.32
N PHE A 74 13.22 -0.56 -3.18
CA PHE A 74 11.99 -0.03 -2.59
C PHE A 74 12.28 0.76 -1.32
N SER A 75 11.63 1.90 -1.21
CA SER A 75 11.42 2.64 0.04
C SER A 75 9.94 2.81 0.29
N SER A 76 9.53 3.01 1.53
CA SER A 76 8.13 3.25 1.86
C SER A 76 7.95 4.43 2.79
N TYR A 77 6.79 5.08 2.68
CA TYR A 77 6.36 6.13 3.58
C TYR A 77 4.91 5.92 4.00
N TYR A 78 4.70 5.80 5.32
CA TYR A 78 3.38 5.57 5.88
C TYR A 78 2.67 6.89 6.19
N ILE A 79 1.45 7.06 5.68
CA ILE A 79 0.54 8.14 6.03
C ILE A 79 -0.74 7.52 6.57
N SER A 80 -1.12 7.87 7.80
CA SER A 80 -2.35 7.33 8.40
C SER A 80 -3.58 7.65 7.55
N VAL A 81 -4.48 6.68 7.40
CA VAL A 81 -5.77 6.86 6.73
C VAL A 81 -6.59 8.04 7.29
N ASN A 82 -6.40 8.37 8.57
CA ASN A 82 -7.05 9.52 9.21
C ASN A 82 -6.49 10.87 8.72
N CYS A 83 -5.26 10.90 8.22
CA CYS A 83 -4.65 12.09 7.64
C CYS A 83 -4.94 12.23 6.14
N GLY A 84 -5.30 11.14 5.46
CA GLY A 84 -5.43 11.09 4.01
C GLY A 84 -4.07 11.12 3.29
N VAL A 85 -3.92 10.27 2.28
CA VAL A 85 -2.70 10.22 1.45
C VAL A 85 -2.82 11.24 0.33
N LEU A 86 -2.89 12.51 0.69
CA LEU A 86 -3.07 13.63 -0.21
C LEU A 86 -2.00 14.71 0.03
N PHE A 87 -1.45 15.23 -1.06
CA PHE A 87 -0.44 16.29 -1.07
C PHE A 87 -1.08 17.66 -1.29
N VAL A 88 -1.82 18.15 -0.32
CA VAL A 88 -2.51 19.43 -0.37
C VAL A 88 -1.99 20.38 0.68
N LYS A 89 -1.97 21.70 0.37
CA LYS A 89 -1.50 22.75 1.27
C LYS A 89 -2.48 23.05 2.38
N ASN A 90 -3.77 23.00 2.05
CA ASN A 90 -4.83 23.28 2.97
C ASN A 90 -5.21 22.03 3.77
N LYS A 91 -5.76 22.24 4.95
CA LYS A 91 -6.29 21.17 5.78
C LYS A 91 -7.43 20.48 5.03
N ILE A 92 -7.39 19.17 4.94
CA ILE A 92 -8.49 18.36 4.43
C ILE A 92 -9.47 18.01 5.56
N ASP A 93 -10.74 17.81 5.23
CA ASP A 93 -11.79 17.50 6.23
C ASP A 93 -11.56 16.21 7.02
N ARG A 94 -10.70 15.34 6.49
CA ARG A 94 -10.25 14.12 7.18
C ARG A 94 -9.19 14.35 8.24
N GLU A 95 -8.46 15.46 8.14
CA GLU A 95 -7.42 15.72 9.12
C GLU A 95 -8.05 15.82 10.49
N ASP A 96 -7.94 14.74 11.23
CA ASP A 96 -8.08 14.79 12.67
C ASP A 96 -7.10 15.87 13.17
N SER A 97 -7.61 16.83 13.93
CA SER A 97 -6.84 17.93 14.52
C SER A 97 -5.66 17.47 15.41
N ARG A 98 -5.46 16.17 15.51
CA ARG A 98 -4.33 15.55 16.19
C ARG A 98 -3.02 15.91 15.50
N ILE A 99 -2.14 16.40 16.30
CA ILE A 99 -0.81 17.00 16.11
C ILE A 99 0.13 16.27 15.12
N GLY A 100 -0.26 15.11 14.57
CA GLY A 100 0.58 14.25 13.72
C GLY A 100 0.47 14.45 12.22
N CYS A 101 -0.67 14.89 11.70
CA CYS A 101 -0.93 14.85 10.25
C CYS A 101 -0.09 15.85 9.44
N LYS A 102 0.19 17.04 9.97
CA LYS A 102 1.07 18.04 9.31
C LYS A 102 2.48 17.51 9.03
N LYS A 103 2.97 16.57 9.85
CA LYS A 103 4.29 15.96 9.66
C LYS A 103 4.28 14.79 8.66
N MET A 104 3.10 14.31 8.28
CA MET A 104 2.96 13.10 7.47
C MET A 104 2.71 13.36 5.99
N SER A 105 2.39 14.60 5.60
CA SER A 105 1.95 14.95 4.25
C SER A 105 2.79 16.09 3.63
N PHE A 106 2.17 16.98 2.90
CA PHE A 106 2.77 18.04 2.09
C PHE A 106 3.90 18.84 2.75
N TYR A 107 3.83 19.07 4.06
CA TYR A 107 4.85 19.87 4.79
C TYR A 107 6.04 19.03 5.31
N ASN A 108 6.11 17.75 5.00
CA ASN A 108 7.21 16.91 5.45
C ASN A 108 8.37 16.95 4.46
N GLU A 109 9.46 17.64 4.84
CA GLU A 109 10.63 17.82 3.98
C GLU A 109 11.38 16.50 3.70
N ASP A 110 11.38 15.54 4.63
CA ASP A 110 12.05 14.26 4.41
C ASP A 110 11.28 13.41 3.41
N LEU A 111 9.93 13.49 3.44
CA LEU A 111 9.11 12.86 2.42
C LEU A 111 9.33 13.48 1.04
N LYS A 112 9.41 14.83 0.95
CA LYS A 112 9.72 15.50 -0.32
C LYS A 112 11.08 15.10 -0.88
N LYS A 113 12.10 14.98 -0.03
CA LYS A 113 13.42 14.48 -0.45
C LYS A 113 13.33 13.07 -1.01
N LEU A 114 12.58 12.16 -0.37
CA LEU A 114 12.35 10.80 -0.86
C LEU A 114 11.64 10.80 -2.21
N ILE A 115 10.57 11.61 -2.36
CA ILE A 115 9.85 11.76 -3.63
C ILE A 115 10.79 12.22 -4.75
N ASN A 116 11.59 13.25 -4.49
CA ASN A 116 12.54 13.80 -5.47
C ASN A 116 13.67 12.82 -5.82
N SER A 117 14.03 11.93 -4.91
CA SER A 117 15.12 10.96 -5.13
C SER A 117 14.68 9.66 -5.79
N ALA A 118 13.38 9.37 -5.83
CA ALA A 118 12.83 8.17 -6.44
C ALA A 118 12.74 8.30 -7.96
N ASP A 119 12.96 7.21 -8.69
CA ASP A 119 12.70 7.15 -10.13
C ASP A 119 11.20 7.03 -10.41
N GLN A 120 10.46 6.36 -9.51
CA GLN A 120 9.00 6.28 -9.54
C GLN A 120 8.40 6.46 -8.15
N VAL A 121 7.21 7.07 -8.09
CA VAL A 121 6.41 7.19 -6.87
C VAL A 121 5.10 6.44 -7.04
N TRP A 122 4.85 5.45 -6.18
CA TRP A 122 3.63 4.67 -6.15
C TRP A 122 2.78 5.08 -4.96
N ILE A 123 1.56 5.51 -5.21
CA ILE A 123 0.65 6.03 -4.20
C ILE A 123 -0.55 5.09 -4.08
N ILE A 124 -0.80 4.60 -2.88
CA ILE A 124 -1.90 3.70 -2.60
C ILE A 124 -2.57 4.05 -1.28
N SER A 125 -3.89 4.10 -1.27
CA SER A 125 -4.65 4.41 -0.06
C SER A 125 -6.02 3.76 -0.08
N SER A 126 -6.63 3.69 1.09
CA SER A 126 -8.07 3.51 1.24
C SER A 126 -8.80 4.79 0.82
N TRP A 127 -8.89 5.01 -0.50
CA TRP A 127 -9.52 6.19 -1.07
C TRP A 127 -10.98 6.30 -0.66
N ARG A 128 -11.42 7.50 -0.33
CA ARG A 128 -12.81 7.82 0.00
C ARG A 128 -13.35 8.82 -1.01
N LYS A 129 -14.67 8.82 -1.22
CA LYS A 129 -15.30 9.74 -2.19
C LYS A 129 -14.92 11.20 -1.96
N GLN A 130 -14.80 11.63 -0.72
CA GLN A 130 -14.38 13.00 -0.38
C GLN A 130 -12.95 13.34 -0.77
N ASP A 131 -12.07 12.34 -0.98
CA ASP A 131 -10.68 12.59 -1.40
C ASP A 131 -10.60 13.11 -2.83
N LEU A 132 -11.61 12.81 -3.66
CA LEU A 132 -11.69 13.27 -5.04
C LEU A 132 -11.66 14.81 -5.13
N TYR A 133 -12.25 15.52 -4.17
CA TYR A 133 -12.24 16.99 -4.12
C TYR A 133 -10.83 17.59 -4.01
N TYR A 134 -9.88 16.82 -3.48
CA TYR A 134 -8.50 17.26 -3.25
C TYR A 134 -7.51 16.60 -4.22
N MET A 135 -7.99 15.69 -5.06
CA MET A 135 -7.11 14.86 -5.88
C MET A 135 -6.34 15.69 -6.91
N GLU A 136 -7.00 16.63 -7.58
CA GLU A 136 -6.37 17.48 -8.59
C GLU A 136 -5.20 18.29 -7.99
N GLU A 137 -5.41 19.00 -6.86
CA GLU A 137 -4.37 19.73 -6.17
C GLU A 137 -3.24 18.79 -5.72
N SER A 138 -3.60 17.62 -5.21
CA SER A 138 -2.64 16.62 -4.76
C SER A 138 -1.75 16.14 -5.88
N LEU A 139 -2.33 15.80 -7.04
CA LEU A 139 -1.60 15.33 -8.22
C LEU A 139 -0.67 16.41 -8.77
N LEU A 140 -1.14 17.65 -8.84
CA LEU A 140 -0.34 18.78 -9.27
C LEU A 140 0.87 18.98 -8.33
N ASN A 141 0.66 18.93 -7.03
CA ASN A 141 1.74 19.09 -6.06
C ASN A 141 2.76 17.95 -6.12
N ILE A 142 2.32 16.71 -6.37
CA ILE A 142 3.22 15.56 -6.55
C ILE A 142 3.98 15.67 -7.86
N SER A 143 3.31 16.02 -8.96
CA SER A 143 3.95 16.16 -10.28
C SER A 143 5.06 17.23 -10.29
N ASN A 144 4.95 18.25 -9.46
CA ASN A 144 6.00 19.24 -9.27
C ASN A 144 7.25 18.68 -8.55
N LEU A 145 7.13 17.59 -7.84
CA LEU A 145 8.22 16.91 -7.14
C LEU A 145 8.77 15.73 -7.96
N ASN A 146 7.86 14.95 -8.57
CA ASN A 146 8.22 13.81 -9.40
C ASN A 146 7.12 13.56 -10.44
N GLN A 147 7.49 13.62 -11.71
CA GLN A 147 6.54 13.44 -12.82
C GLN A 147 6.21 11.96 -13.10
N ASN A 148 7.02 11.02 -12.60
CA ASN A 148 6.82 9.59 -12.79
C ASN A 148 6.13 8.98 -11.56
N PHE A 149 4.81 9.16 -11.45
CA PHE A 149 4.04 8.58 -10.37
C PHE A 149 2.89 7.71 -10.87
N LYS A 150 2.46 6.76 -10.04
CA LYS A 150 1.33 5.87 -10.27
C LYS A 150 0.41 5.89 -9.06
N ILE A 151 -0.89 5.94 -9.31
CA ILE A 151 -1.92 5.84 -8.27
C ILE A 151 -2.57 4.47 -8.37
N PHE A 152 -2.61 3.80 -7.24
CA PHE A 152 -3.31 2.53 -7.09
C PHE A 152 -4.66 2.78 -6.42
N GLY A 153 -5.69 2.17 -6.97
CA GLY A 153 -7.01 2.24 -6.39
C GLY A 153 -7.13 1.51 -5.04
N THR A 154 -8.26 1.72 -4.42
CA THR A 154 -8.59 1.01 -3.19
C THR A 154 -8.68 -0.48 -3.48
N LYS A 155 -7.93 -1.26 -2.73
CA LYS A 155 -7.96 -2.71 -2.81
C LYS A 155 -9.21 -3.22 -2.11
N SER A 156 -10.04 -3.99 -2.82
CA SER A 156 -11.10 -4.78 -2.21
C SER A 156 -11.13 -6.18 -2.82
N PHE A 157 -10.71 -7.16 -2.04
CA PHE A 157 -10.75 -8.57 -2.45
C PHE A 157 -11.99 -9.30 -1.94
N GLY A 158 -12.98 -8.56 -1.43
CA GLY A 158 -14.09 -9.15 -0.70
C GLY A 158 -13.65 -9.82 0.61
N SER A 159 -14.57 -10.46 1.31
CA SER A 159 -14.27 -11.24 2.50
C SER A 159 -14.04 -12.70 2.14
N ILE A 160 -12.82 -13.17 2.28
CA ILE A 160 -12.50 -14.58 2.15
C ILE A 160 -12.56 -15.19 3.56
N SER A 161 -13.51 -16.10 3.78
CA SER A 161 -13.56 -16.83 5.05
C SER A 161 -12.41 -17.84 5.14
N LYS A 162 -11.87 -18.04 6.35
CA LYS A 162 -10.87 -19.08 6.60
C LYS A 162 -11.37 -20.48 6.17
N SER A 163 -12.66 -20.73 6.27
CA SER A 163 -13.28 -22.00 5.86
C SER A 163 -13.31 -22.14 4.33
N TRP A 164 -13.53 -21.06 3.58
CA TRP A 164 -13.47 -21.07 2.13
C TRP A 164 -12.05 -21.38 1.67
N TYR A 165 -11.05 -20.66 2.18
CA TYR A 165 -9.65 -20.88 1.86
C TYR A 165 -9.18 -22.33 2.10
N LYS A 166 -9.59 -22.94 3.22
CA LYS A 166 -9.24 -24.33 3.55
C LYS A 166 -9.84 -25.35 2.58
N ARG A 167 -11.03 -25.10 2.04
CA ARG A 167 -11.79 -26.04 1.21
C ARG A 167 -11.58 -25.83 -0.29
N THR A 168 -11.05 -24.69 -0.70
CA THR A 168 -10.94 -24.33 -2.11
C THR A 168 -9.56 -24.68 -2.65
N ASN A 169 -9.50 -25.30 -3.82
CA ASN A 169 -8.26 -25.62 -4.49
C ASN A 169 -7.59 -24.34 -5.02
N GLN A 170 -6.28 -24.36 -5.17
CA GLN A 170 -5.47 -23.20 -5.53
C GLN A 170 -5.83 -22.62 -6.91
N ASP A 171 -6.21 -23.47 -7.86
CA ASP A 171 -6.69 -23.11 -9.20
C ASP A 171 -7.93 -22.20 -9.20
N LYS A 172 -8.75 -22.28 -8.12
CA LYS A 172 -9.96 -21.47 -7.95
C LYS A 172 -9.72 -20.13 -7.24
N TRP A 173 -8.52 -19.86 -6.76
CA TRP A 173 -8.23 -18.59 -6.08
C TRP A 173 -8.24 -17.39 -7.04
N SER A 174 -7.95 -17.62 -8.33
CA SER A 174 -8.00 -16.59 -9.38
C SER A 174 -9.44 -16.16 -9.74
N THR A 175 -10.47 -16.86 -9.26
CA THR A 175 -11.87 -16.52 -9.52
C THR A 175 -12.50 -15.60 -8.47
N LEU A 176 -11.67 -14.98 -7.61
CA LEU A 176 -12.16 -13.98 -6.65
C LEU A 176 -12.62 -12.73 -7.41
N VAL A 177 -13.91 -12.48 -7.33
CA VAL A 177 -14.55 -11.34 -7.99
C VAL A 177 -14.29 -10.07 -7.16
N ILE A 178 -13.76 -9.04 -7.82
CA ILE A 178 -13.69 -7.66 -7.28
C ILE A 178 -15.13 -7.14 -7.21
N LYS A 179 -15.50 -6.51 -6.11
CA LYS A 179 -16.85 -5.93 -5.98
C LYS A 179 -17.01 -4.74 -6.93
N ASP A 180 -18.16 -4.65 -7.57
CA ASP A 180 -18.51 -3.57 -8.50
C ASP A 180 -18.35 -2.16 -7.90
N SER A 181 -18.50 -2.01 -6.58
CA SER A 181 -18.29 -0.75 -5.87
C SER A 181 -16.89 -0.15 -6.04
N ASP A 182 -15.87 -0.98 -6.26
CA ASP A 182 -14.51 -0.54 -6.39
C ASP A 182 -14.22 -0.08 -7.84
N ILE A 183 -14.92 -0.66 -8.80
CA ILE A 183 -14.84 -0.27 -10.21
C ILE A 183 -15.46 1.13 -10.43
N ILE A 184 -16.50 1.47 -9.68
CA ILE A 184 -17.17 2.77 -9.78
C ILE A 184 -16.23 3.90 -9.33
N LEU A 185 -15.45 3.70 -8.26
CA LEU A 185 -14.51 4.71 -7.78
C LEU A 185 -13.43 5.04 -8.82
N PHE A 186 -12.95 4.04 -9.56
CA PHE A 186 -11.96 4.24 -10.62
C PHE A 186 -12.51 5.03 -11.81
N LYS A 187 -13.76 4.75 -12.21
CA LYS A 187 -14.43 5.48 -13.32
C LYS A 187 -14.69 6.95 -12.99
N GLU A 188 -14.79 7.31 -11.72
CA GLU A 188 -14.93 8.72 -11.29
C GLU A 188 -13.58 9.46 -11.26
N LEU A 189 -12.44 8.75 -11.47
CA LEU A 189 -11.08 9.31 -11.51
C LEU A 189 -10.53 9.47 -12.95
N GLU A 190 -11.16 8.83 -13.94
CA GLU A 190 -10.88 9.02 -15.39
C GLU A 190 -11.54 10.28 -15.91
#